data_3e52239cc6f873c67a64fbf850d72973
#
_entry.id   3e52239cc6f873c67a64fbf850d72973
#
_cell.length_a   1.000
_cell.length_b   1.000
_cell.length_c   1.000
_cell.angle_alpha   90.00
_cell.angle_beta   90.00
_cell.angle_gamma   90.00
#
_symmetry.space_group_name_H-M   'P 1'
#
loop_
_entity.id
_entity.type
_entity.pdbx_description
1 polymer ?
#
loop_
_entity_poly.entity_id
_entity_poly.type
_entity_poly.pdbx_seq_one_letter_code
_entity_poly.pdbx_strand_id
1 'polypeptide(L)'
;MPQKISIPLSAHGKKLSDYLAEEGYPLSAACGGRGVCGKCRVKIIKGAFRDIKAPENILKPDGEGYILACRALCDSSLKEAEILLNDTDGNGLTHFSSGITVNGREGYGIALDIGTTTLAAALVDMNSGRVISSVSRLNPQRSYGADVISRISACADGRLQELNRIILQAAARIIEQFALQEPDIHPQHMTVSGNTTMLHLFCGVSPEKMGSYPFTPEFTQTKIIPGKQLMLPVQTVILLPSASAFIGSDITGGAAVTGMLQAERPSVLIDIGTNGEMVFNAGERGGGRIYTASAAAGPALEGAKISCGMGGVDGALCRASFSSQTRKISYRTINDKPIRGICGCGLVDVVSIMLETGVIDETGYMEEEEYFIEGVHISENGKLLAQTGRETKISITQQDIREFQLAKSAIAAGLEALASHASLKMEEISQVFIAGGLGYYIDTANAKKTGLLPRELCCPIKSVGNASLLGAIACLCDQQWLEKTSRFALQCENFELNKSAVFNQAFIERMLFIEEE
;
A
#
# COMPACT_ATOMS: atom_id res chain seq x y z
N MET A 1 -20.62 -7.87 4.36
CA MET A 1 -22.04 -7.39 4.18
C MET A 1 -22.04 -5.89 4.35
N PRO A 2 -22.83 -5.13 3.59
CA PRO A 2 -22.89 -3.68 3.76
C PRO A 2 -23.25 -3.33 5.22
N GLN A 3 -22.45 -2.47 5.84
CA GLN A 3 -22.61 -2.15 7.26
C GLN A 3 -23.46 -0.91 7.45
N LYS A 4 -24.53 -1.05 8.23
CA LYS A 4 -25.40 0.07 8.60
C LYS A 4 -24.81 0.80 9.81
N ILE A 5 -24.60 2.12 9.68
CA ILE A 5 -24.06 2.96 10.74
C ILE A 5 -25.02 4.07 11.06
N SER A 6 -25.33 4.22 12.35
CA SER A 6 -26.10 5.35 12.88
C SER A 6 -25.16 6.50 13.21
N ILE A 7 -25.49 7.69 12.74
CA ILE A 7 -24.74 8.92 13.00
C ILE A 7 -25.48 9.67 14.10
N PRO A 8 -24.94 9.72 15.34
CA PRO A 8 -25.61 10.36 16.45
C PRO A 8 -25.55 11.89 16.37
N LEU A 9 -26.45 12.56 17.07
CA LEU A 9 -26.45 14.03 17.13
C LEU A 9 -25.18 14.61 17.76
N SER A 10 -24.47 13.83 18.57
CA SER A 10 -23.17 14.21 19.16
C SER A 10 -22.04 14.38 18.12
N ALA A 11 -22.23 13.88 16.90
CA ALA A 11 -21.30 14.11 15.79
C ALA A 11 -21.41 15.52 15.18
N HIS A 12 -22.26 16.40 15.74
CA HIS A 12 -22.46 17.76 15.22
C HIS A 12 -21.15 18.53 15.03
N GLY A 13 -21.07 19.24 13.92
CA GLY A 13 -19.90 20.03 13.54
C GLY A 13 -18.74 19.21 12.95
N LYS A 14 -18.83 17.89 12.97
CA LYS A 14 -17.82 17.02 12.36
C LYS A 14 -18.13 16.75 10.89
N LYS A 15 -17.10 16.67 10.10
CA LYS A 15 -17.18 16.13 8.74
C LYS A 15 -17.45 14.63 8.82
N LEU A 16 -18.38 14.12 8.03
CA LEU A 16 -18.78 12.71 8.11
C LEU A 16 -17.62 11.74 7.87
N SER A 17 -16.71 12.06 6.95
CA SER A 17 -15.50 11.23 6.73
C SER A 17 -14.61 11.14 7.96
N ASP A 18 -14.49 12.23 8.71
CA ASP A 18 -13.62 12.32 9.89
C ASP A 18 -14.27 11.61 11.07
N TYR A 19 -15.57 11.81 11.26
CA TYR A 19 -16.36 11.06 12.25
C TYR A 19 -16.27 9.54 12.01
N LEU A 20 -16.46 9.10 10.75
CA LEU A 20 -16.37 7.67 10.40
C LEU A 20 -14.97 7.10 10.66
N ALA A 21 -13.91 7.86 10.37
CA ALA A 21 -12.55 7.45 10.66
C ALA A 21 -12.29 7.30 12.16
N GLU A 22 -12.81 8.22 12.97
CA GLU A 22 -12.74 8.16 14.45
C GLU A 22 -13.46 6.94 15.02
N GLU A 23 -14.63 6.60 14.47
CA GLU A 23 -15.40 5.43 14.86
C GLU A 23 -14.85 4.10 14.31
N GLY A 24 -13.76 4.15 13.51
CA GLY A 24 -13.10 2.96 12.97
C GLY A 24 -13.61 2.51 11.60
N TYR A 25 -14.29 3.39 10.88
CA TYR A 25 -14.79 3.17 9.52
C TYR A 25 -14.11 4.11 8.52
N PRO A 26 -12.78 4.03 8.34
CA PRO A 26 -12.06 4.95 7.45
C PRO A 26 -12.47 4.74 6.00
N LEU A 27 -12.82 5.83 5.32
CA LEU A 27 -13.14 5.82 3.91
C LEU A 27 -11.92 6.21 3.05
N SER A 28 -11.85 5.70 1.84
CA SER A 28 -10.82 6.12 0.89
C SER A 28 -11.02 7.60 0.50
N ALA A 29 -10.02 8.43 0.74
CA ALA A 29 -10.03 9.85 0.39
C ALA A 29 -8.79 10.21 -0.45
N ALA A 30 -8.64 9.58 -1.63
CA ALA A 30 -7.49 9.77 -2.52
C ALA A 30 -7.22 11.24 -2.89
N CYS A 31 -8.23 12.11 -2.79
CA CYS A 31 -8.06 13.56 -2.99
C CYS A 31 -7.80 14.35 -1.69
N GLY A 32 -7.46 13.71 -0.57
CA GLY A 32 -7.31 14.38 0.73
C GLY A 32 -8.60 15.06 1.22
N GLY A 33 -9.76 14.50 0.88
CA GLY A 33 -11.05 15.04 1.31
C GLY A 33 -11.55 16.26 0.52
N ARG A 34 -10.96 16.57 -0.63
CA ARG A 34 -11.35 17.73 -1.48
C ARG A 34 -12.65 17.52 -2.27
N GLY A 35 -13.24 16.32 -2.25
CA GLY A 35 -14.53 16.01 -2.90
C GLY A 35 -14.46 15.81 -4.41
N VAL A 36 -13.30 15.48 -4.97
CA VAL A 36 -13.08 15.37 -6.42
C VAL A 36 -12.82 13.95 -6.92
N CYS A 37 -12.40 13.00 -6.06
CA CYS A 37 -12.07 11.64 -6.50
C CYS A 37 -13.25 10.65 -6.47
N GLY A 38 -14.38 11.00 -5.85
CA GLY A 38 -15.54 10.13 -5.75
C GLY A 38 -15.40 8.88 -4.87
N LYS A 39 -14.23 8.63 -4.24
CA LYS A 39 -13.93 7.36 -3.55
C LYS A 39 -14.55 7.22 -2.15
N CYS A 40 -15.00 8.30 -1.50
CA CYS A 40 -15.61 8.29 -0.17
C CYS A 40 -17.15 8.27 -0.23
N ARG A 41 -17.74 7.51 -1.15
CA ARG A 41 -19.19 7.40 -1.31
C ARG A 41 -19.81 6.60 -0.17
N VAL A 42 -20.88 7.13 0.42
CA VAL A 42 -21.73 6.45 1.39
C VAL A 42 -23.19 6.59 0.97
N LYS A 43 -24.02 5.56 1.18
CA LYS A 43 -25.44 5.61 0.84
C LYS A 43 -26.24 6.09 2.03
N ILE A 44 -27.08 7.10 1.84
CA ILE A 44 -28.01 7.57 2.86
C ILE A 44 -29.19 6.58 2.95
N ILE A 45 -29.44 6.04 4.13
CA ILE A 45 -30.62 5.22 4.43
C ILE A 45 -31.69 6.08 5.07
N LYS A 46 -31.29 7.00 5.97
CA LYS A 46 -32.19 7.90 6.68
C LYS A 46 -31.45 9.19 7.06
N GLY A 47 -32.19 10.30 7.17
CA GLY A 47 -31.63 11.59 7.56
C GLY A 47 -31.01 12.36 6.40
N ALA A 48 -30.23 13.38 6.73
CA ALA A 48 -29.57 14.27 5.78
C ALA A 48 -28.27 14.82 6.37
N PHE A 49 -27.44 15.44 5.52
CA PHE A 49 -26.20 16.10 5.90
C PHE A 49 -26.14 17.48 5.24
N ARG A 50 -25.41 18.43 5.85
CA ARG A 50 -25.11 19.73 5.24
C ARG A 50 -23.95 19.58 4.25
N ASP A 51 -23.91 20.42 3.25
CA ASP A 51 -22.75 20.51 2.35
C ASP A 51 -21.66 21.36 3.03
N ILE A 52 -20.47 20.80 3.24
CA ILE A 52 -19.36 21.53 3.87
C ILE A 52 -18.91 22.78 3.08
N LYS A 53 -19.17 22.82 1.77
CA LYS A 53 -18.87 23.98 0.91
C LYS A 53 -19.94 25.07 0.94
N ALA A 54 -21.15 24.73 1.38
CA ALA A 54 -22.30 25.60 1.49
C ALA A 54 -23.16 25.13 2.68
N PRO A 55 -22.76 25.42 3.94
CA PRO A 55 -23.37 24.84 5.14
C PRO A 55 -24.86 25.19 5.33
N GLU A 56 -25.35 26.19 4.66
CA GLU A 56 -26.78 26.54 4.58
C GLU A 56 -27.59 25.51 3.77
N ASN A 57 -26.95 24.75 2.90
CA ASN A 57 -27.62 23.80 2.00
C ASN A 57 -27.52 22.36 2.53
N ILE A 58 -28.58 21.58 2.26
CA ILE A 58 -28.56 20.13 2.44
C ILE A 58 -27.81 19.51 1.25
N LEU A 59 -26.84 18.63 1.55
CA LEU A 59 -26.11 17.89 0.53
C LEU A 59 -27.04 16.90 -0.16
N LYS A 60 -27.26 17.09 -1.46
CA LYS A 60 -28.14 16.24 -2.26
C LYS A 60 -27.43 14.93 -2.61
N PRO A 61 -28.05 13.77 -2.36
CA PRO A 61 -27.55 12.50 -2.85
C PRO A 61 -27.68 12.41 -4.38
N ASP A 62 -26.87 11.56 -5.00
CA ASP A 62 -27.00 11.21 -6.42
C ASP A 62 -28.26 10.36 -6.68
N GLY A 63 -28.52 10.00 -7.96
CA GLY A 63 -29.69 9.23 -8.36
C GLY A 63 -29.81 7.84 -7.72
N GLU A 64 -28.73 7.34 -7.10
CA GLU A 64 -28.69 6.06 -6.39
C GLU A 64 -28.72 6.21 -4.87
N GLY A 65 -28.77 7.42 -4.35
CA GLY A 65 -28.83 7.74 -2.94
C GLY A 65 -27.47 7.87 -2.24
N TYR A 66 -26.38 8.04 -3.01
CA TYR A 66 -25.03 8.22 -2.44
C TYR A 66 -24.64 9.68 -2.31
N ILE A 67 -23.83 9.97 -1.29
CA ILE A 67 -23.13 11.24 -1.09
C ILE A 67 -21.63 11.00 -0.90
N LEU A 68 -20.84 12.06 -1.07
CA LEU A 68 -19.42 12.02 -0.69
C LEU A 68 -19.28 12.40 0.77
N ALA A 69 -18.82 11.46 1.61
CA ALA A 69 -18.67 11.67 3.05
C ALA A 69 -17.71 12.83 3.38
N CYS A 70 -16.72 13.09 2.54
CA CYS A 70 -15.81 14.23 2.69
C CYS A 70 -16.47 15.60 2.39
N ARG A 71 -17.66 15.62 1.82
CA ARG A 71 -18.48 16.82 1.63
C ARG A 71 -19.62 16.97 2.63
N ALA A 72 -19.92 15.91 3.37
CA ALA A 72 -21.02 15.84 4.31
C ALA A 72 -20.61 16.37 5.69
N LEU A 73 -21.31 17.37 6.19
CA LEU A 73 -21.18 17.92 7.52
C LEU A 73 -22.33 17.39 8.39
N CYS A 74 -22.00 16.82 9.56
CA CYS A 74 -22.99 16.37 10.53
C CYS A 74 -23.61 17.59 11.24
N ASP A 75 -24.93 17.69 11.26
CA ASP A 75 -25.64 18.82 11.86
C ASP A 75 -26.76 18.32 12.79
N SER A 76 -26.67 18.67 14.08
CA SER A 76 -27.66 18.30 15.10
C SER A 76 -29.04 18.97 14.89
N SER A 77 -29.14 20.01 14.07
CA SER A 77 -30.43 20.57 13.65
C SER A 77 -31.23 19.64 12.73
N LEU A 78 -30.53 18.69 12.10
CA LEU A 78 -31.09 17.60 11.32
C LEU A 78 -31.32 16.39 12.24
N LYS A 79 -32.27 15.52 11.91
CA LYS A 79 -32.52 14.29 12.67
C LYS A 79 -31.32 13.36 12.54
N GLU A 80 -31.21 12.40 13.48
CA GLU A 80 -30.25 11.30 13.39
C GLU A 80 -30.22 10.69 11.99
N ALA A 81 -29.03 10.48 11.47
CA ALA A 81 -28.85 9.92 10.15
C ALA A 81 -28.38 8.46 10.25
N GLU A 82 -28.78 7.67 9.26
CA GLU A 82 -28.30 6.32 9.05
C GLU A 82 -27.70 6.22 7.65
N ILE A 83 -26.51 5.67 7.57
CA ILE A 83 -25.82 5.42 6.31
C ILE A 83 -25.49 3.95 6.15
N LEU A 84 -25.32 3.53 4.92
CA LEU A 84 -24.79 2.24 4.54
C LEU A 84 -23.37 2.43 4.01
N LEU A 85 -22.41 1.80 4.66
CA LEU A 85 -21.07 1.66 4.11
C LEU A 85 -21.07 0.44 3.19
N ASN A 86 -20.60 0.62 1.97
CA ASN A 86 -20.21 -0.54 1.17
C ASN A 86 -19.01 -1.19 1.88
N ASP A 87 -19.02 -2.52 1.95
CA ASP A 87 -17.98 -3.33 2.59
C ASP A 87 -16.60 -2.93 2.03
N THR A 88 -15.89 -2.06 2.74
CA THR A 88 -14.51 -1.68 2.43
C THR A 88 -13.52 -2.44 3.31
N ASP A 89 -14.03 -3.18 4.30
CA ASP A 89 -13.25 -4.07 5.14
C ASP A 89 -13.06 -5.42 4.43
N GLY A 90 -12.21 -5.43 3.40
CA GLY A 90 -11.62 -6.66 2.96
C GLY A 90 -10.59 -7.09 4.01
N ASN A 91 -10.72 -8.29 4.55
CA ASN A 91 -9.60 -8.95 5.21
C ASN A 91 -8.48 -9.04 4.17
N GLY A 92 -7.51 -8.12 4.25
CA GLY A 92 -6.28 -8.23 3.48
C GLY A 92 -5.66 -9.60 3.78
N LEU A 93 -5.15 -10.24 2.76
CA LEU A 93 -4.59 -11.57 2.88
C LEU A 93 -3.45 -11.59 3.90
N THR A 94 -3.69 -12.27 5.00
CA THR A 94 -2.73 -12.49 6.07
C THR A 94 -2.46 -14.00 6.20
N HIS A 95 -1.95 -14.62 5.14
CA HIS A 95 -1.31 -15.93 5.27
C HIS A 95 0.19 -15.71 5.49
N PHE A 96 0.58 -15.62 6.76
CA PHE A 96 1.98 -15.61 7.14
C PHE A 96 2.41 -17.00 7.57
N SER A 97 3.25 -17.66 6.79
CA SER A 97 4.14 -18.68 7.30
C SER A 97 5.48 -17.99 7.57
N SER A 98 5.78 -17.71 8.82
CA SER A 98 7.08 -17.19 9.18
C SER A 98 8.11 -18.31 9.02
N GLY A 99 8.82 -18.32 7.90
CA GLY A 99 10.03 -19.13 7.74
C GLY A 99 11.27 -18.51 8.43
N ILE A 100 11.04 -17.59 9.38
CA ILE A 100 12.11 -16.88 10.08
C ILE A 100 12.59 -17.71 11.26
N THR A 101 13.87 -18.02 11.28
CA THR A 101 14.52 -18.61 12.46
C THR A 101 14.82 -17.50 13.47
N VAL A 102 14.32 -17.64 14.69
CA VAL A 102 14.53 -16.70 15.79
C VAL A 102 15.14 -17.40 16.98
N ASN A 103 16.01 -16.71 17.71
CA ASN A 103 16.45 -17.10 19.05
C ASN A 103 15.43 -16.56 20.07
N GLY A 104 14.29 -17.21 20.17
CA GLY A 104 13.07 -16.69 20.77
C GLY A 104 13.20 -16.08 22.17
N ARG A 105 12.21 -15.24 22.51
CA ARG A 105 11.99 -14.71 23.85
C ARG A 105 10.72 -15.32 24.43
N GLU A 106 10.65 -15.48 25.73
CA GLU A 106 9.43 -15.96 26.38
C GLU A 106 8.27 -14.97 26.24
N GLY A 107 7.06 -15.52 26.12
CA GLY A 107 5.82 -14.76 26.11
C GLY A 107 5.29 -14.43 24.73
N TYR A 108 4.38 -13.49 24.70
CA TYR A 108 3.64 -13.08 23.51
C TYR A 108 3.83 -11.60 23.22
N GLY A 109 3.78 -11.25 21.95
CA GLY A 109 3.92 -9.88 21.51
C GLY A 109 3.11 -9.60 20.26
N ILE A 110 3.06 -8.34 19.87
CA ILE A 110 2.38 -7.87 18.66
C ILE A 110 3.38 -7.22 17.73
N ALA A 111 3.38 -7.65 16.48
CA ALA A 111 4.03 -6.93 15.39
C ALA A 111 2.99 -6.10 14.64
N LEU A 112 3.27 -4.82 14.41
CA LEU A 112 2.40 -3.89 13.69
C LEU A 112 3.19 -3.26 12.55
N ASP A 113 2.64 -3.36 11.34
CA ASP A 113 3.08 -2.63 10.14
C ASP A 113 2.10 -1.50 9.85
N ILE A 114 2.60 -0.26 9.86
CA ILE A 114 1.83 0.95 9.59
C ILE A 114 2.07 1.40 8.16
N GLY A 115 1.38 0.77 7.22
CA GLY A 115 1.37 1.22 5.83
C GLY A 115 0.57 2.53 5.65
N THR A 116 0.85 3.24 4.59
CA THR A 116 0.10 4.46 4.22
C THR A 116 -1.38 4.18 4.00
N THR A 117 -1.69 3.03 3.39
CA THR A 117 -3.05 2.60 3.03
C THR A 117 -3.65 1.63 4.03
N THR A 118 -2.85 0.70 4.56
CA THR A 118 -3.32 -0.44 5.35
C THR A 118 -2.46 -0.61 6.59
N LEU A 119 -3.09 -1.00 7.70
CA LEU A 119 -2.44 -1.49 8.91
C LEU A 119 -2.46 -3.01 8.85
N ALA A 120 -1.33 -3.66 9.08
CA ALA A 120 -1.26 -5.11 9.23
C ALA A 120 -0.62 -5.45 10.57
N ALA A 121 -1.23 -6.38 11.32
CA ALA A 121 -0.72 -6.77 12.62
C ALA A 121 -0.79 -8.27 12.83
N ALA A 122 0.14 -8.79 13.62
CA ALA A 122 0.22 -10.18 14.02
C ALA A 122 0.41 -10.31 15.52
N LEU A 123 -0.37 -11.20 16.14
CA LEU A 123 -0.15 -11.71 17.49
C LEU A 123 0.83 -12.89 17.38
N VAL A 124 1.93 -12.84 18.09
CA VAL A 124 3.06 -13.74 17.91
C VAL A 124 3.45 -14.43 19.22
N ASP A 125 3.66 -15.73 19.17
CA ASP A 125 4.43 -16.45 20.18
C ASP A 125 5.92 -16.11 19.95
N MET A 126 6.49 -15.30 20.83
CA MET A 126 7.85 -14.79 20.66
C MET A 126 8.92 -15.86 20.81
N ASN A 127 8.61 -16.99 21.45
CA ASN A 127 9.57 -18.08 21.63
C ASN A 127 9.82 -18.83 20.31
N SER A 128 8.75 -19.03 19.53
CA SER A 128 8.82 -19.79 18.27
C SER A 128 8.80 -18.93 17.01
N GLY A 129 8.44 -17.66 17.13
CA GLY A 129 8.15 -16.77 15.99
C GLY A 129 6.84 -17.12 15.27
N ARG A 130 6.01 -18.02 15.85
CA ARG A 130 4.76 -18.44 15.24
C ARG A 130 3.69 -17.36 15.37
N VAL A 131 3.07 -17.01 14.25
CA VAL A 131 1.87 -16.16 14.22
C VAL A 131 0.67 -16.95 14.72
N ILE A 132 0.02 -16.46 15.77
CA ILE A 132 -1.17 -17.05 16.39
C ILE A 132 -2.42 -16.53 15.69
N SER A 133 -2.51 -15.21 15.54
CA SER A 133 -3.60 -14.53 14.88
C SER A 133 -3.06 -13.31 14.13
N SER A 134 -3.77 -12.88 13.10
CA SER A 134 -3.38 -11.70 12.33
C SER A 134 -4.61 -10.91 11.91
N VAL A 135 -4.42 -9.60 11.71
CA VAL A 135 -5.48 -8.68 11.32
C VAL A 135 -4.94 -7.66 10.32
N SER A 136 -5.76 -7.30 9.35
CA SER A 136 -5.49 -6.20 8.43
C SER A 136 -6.67 -5.24 8.44
N ARG A 137 -6.39 -3.93 8.48
CA ARG A 137 -7.39 -2.86 8.48
C ARG A 137 -6.92 -1.70 7.63
N LEU A 138 -7.86 -0.92 7.12
CA LEU A 138 -7.52 0.34 6.47
C LEU A 138 -6.91 1.33 7.48
N ASN A 139 -5.85 2.02 7.08
CA ASN A 139 -5.27 3.07 7.91
C ASN A 139 -6.25 4.26 8.01
N PRO A 140 -6.74 4.61 9.22
CA PRO A 140 -7.72 5.68 9.40
C PRO A 140 -7.17 7.07 9.01
N GLN A 141 -5.87 7.26 9.00
CA GLN A 141 -5.23 8.52 8.57
C GLN A 141 -5.46 8.84 7.08
N ARG A 142 -5.98 7.89 6.28
CA ARG A 142 -6.37 8.11 4.87
C ARG A 142 -7.40 9.21 4.69
N SER A 143 -8.20 9.51 5.71
CA SER A 143 -9.16 10.63 5.70
C SER A 143 -8.47 11.99 5.62
N TYR A 144 -7.22 12.09 6.08
CA TYR A 144 -6.41 13.32 6.10
C TYR A 144 -5.42 13.41 4.94
N GLY A 145 -5.21 12.33 4.23
CA GLY A 145 -4.35 12.27 3.05
C GLY A 145 -4.14 10.85 2.56
N ALA A 146 -4.16 10.68 1.25
CA ALA A 146 -3.97 9.37 0.62
C ALA A 146 -2.51 8.90 0.64
N ASP A 147 -1.57 9.83 0.69
CA ASP A 147 -0.13 9.61 0.61
C ASP A 147 0.63 10.32 1.75
N VAL A 148 1.92 10.08 1.81
CA VAL A 148 2.84 10.62 2.83
C VAL A 148 2.86 12.15 2.80
N ILE A 149 2.98 12.76 1.61
CA ILE A 149 3.10 14.20 1.45
C ILE A 149 1.84 14.93 1.89
N SER A 150 0.67 14.41 1.53
CA SER A 150 -0.61 14.99 1.97
C SER A 150 -0.81 14.92 3.48
N ARG A 151 -0.27 13.89 4.17
CA ARG A 151 -0.30 13.82 5.64
C ARG A 151 0.71 14.76 6.30
N ILE A 152 1.89 14.95 5.71
CA ILE A 152 2.84 15.98 6.15
C ILE A 152 2.20 17.36 6.03
N SER A 153 1.53 17.65 4.91
CA SER A 153 0.80 18.91 4.73
C SER A 153 -0.31 19.09 5.77
N ALA A 154 -1.06 18.03 6.07
CA ALA A 154 -2.08 18.08 7.12
C ALA A 154 -1.48 18.39 8.51
N CYS A 155 -0.25 17.94 8.80
CA CYS A 155 0.45 18.32 10.03
C CYS A 155 0.81 19.81 10.05
N ALA A 156 1.29 20.36 8.94
CA ALA A 156 1.54 21.79 8.80
C ALA A 156 0.26 22.63 8.99
N ASP A 157 -0.90 22.07 8.62
CA ASP A 157 -2.23 22.66 8.87
C ASP A 157 -2.73 22.42 10.32
N GLY A 158 -1.88 21.98 11.25
CA GLY A 158 -2.18 21.80 12.68
C GLY A 158 -2.89 20.49 13.04
N ARG A 159 -2.95 19.49 12.13
CA ARG A 159 -3.66 18.21 12.33
C ARG A 159 -2.81 17.10 12.96
N LEU A 160 -1.59 17.39 13.42
CA LEU A 160 -0.67 16.39 13.99
C LEU A 160 -1.33 15.60 15.13
N GLN A 161 -1.97 16.28 16.07
CA GLN A 161 -2.58 15.64 17.24
C GLN A 161 -3.75 14.70 16.86
N GLU A 162 -4.51 15.07 15.84
CA GLU A 162 -5.60 14.23 15.32
C GLU A 162 -5.05 12.98 14.64
N LEU A 163 -4.04 13.14 13.77
CA LEU A 163 -3.37 12.04 13.08
C LEU A 163 -2.72 11.07 14.08
N ASN A 164 -2.07 11.58 15.12
CA ASN A 164 -1.51 10.76 16.20
C ASN A 164 -2.61 10.01 16.96
N ARG A 165 -3.65 10.72 17.42
CA ARG A 165 -4.75 10.12 18.18
C ARG A 165 -5.43 8.98 17.45
N ILE A 166 -5.75 9.16 16.15
CA ILE A 166 -6.48 8.14 15.39
C ILE A 166 -5.64 6.90 15.10
N ILE A 167 -4.32 7.04 14.89
CA ILE A 167 -3.46 5.88 14.67
C ILE A 167 -3.24 5.09 15.96
N LEU A 168 -3.09 5.76 17.10
CA LEU A 168 -2.98 5.10 18.40
C LEU A 168 -4.29 4.40 18.78
N GLN A 169 -5.44 5.01 18.50
CA GLN A 169 -6.75 4.35 18.68
C GLN A 169 -6.89 3.12 17.78
N ALA A 170 -6.42 3.19 16.55
CA ALA A 170 -6.45 2.02 15.66
C ALA A 170 -5.56 0.89 16.19
N ALA A 171 -4.36 1.20 16.70
CA ALA A 171 -3.48 0.23 17.33
C ALA A 171 -4.12 -0.39 18.58
N ALA A 172 -4.75 0.43 19.44
CA ALA A 172 -5.47 -0.06 20.62
C ALA A 172 -6.60 -1.03 20.25
N ARG A 173 -7.42 -0.67 19.24
CA ARG A 173 -8.50 -1.56 18.75
C ARG A 173 -7.98 -2.89 18.17
N ILE A 174 -6.79 -2.89 17.55
CA ILE A 174 -6.14 -4.12 17.09
C ILE A 174 -5.75 -4.99 18.29
N ILE A 175 -5.18 -4.40 19.34
CA ILE A 175 -4.83 -5.13 20.58
C ILE A 175 -6.08 -5.70 21.24
N GLU A 176 -7.15 -4.91 21.36
CA GLU A 176 -8.45 -5.35 21.90
C GLU A 176 -9.04 -6.51 21.08
N GLN A 177 -8.94 -6.44 19.75
CA GLN A 177 -9.40 -7.54 18.88
C GLN A 177 -8.63 -8.84 19.16
N PHE A 178 -7.30 -8.79 19.30
CA PHE A 178 -6.53 -9.97 19.65
C PHE A 178 -6.90 -10.51 21.04
N ALA A 179 -7.12 -9.64 22.02
CA ALA A 179 -7.56 -10.05 23.36
C ALA A 179 -8.95 -10.73 23.35
N LEU A 180 -9.85 -10.33 22.43
CA LEU A 180 -11.15 -10.99 22.26
C LEU A 180 -11.04 -12.34 21.53
N GLN A 181 -10.12 -12.46 20.57
CA GLN A 181 -9.90 -13.70 19.82
C GLN A 181 -9.15 -14.75 20.64
N GLU A 182 -8.20 -14.32 21.46
CA GLU A 182 -7.29 -15.15 22.26
C GLU A 182 -7.26 -14.64 23.73
N PRO A 183 -8.33 -14.88 24.52
CA PRO A 183 -8.48 -14.26 25.85
C PRO A 183 -7.38 -14.64 26.87
N ASP A 184 -6.77 -15.79 26.69
CA ASP A 184 -5.72 -16.31 27.58
C ASP A 184 -4.32 -15.78 27.25
N ILE A 185 -4.20 -15.00 26.15
CA ILE A 185 -2.93 -14.48 25.67
C ILE A 185 -2.82 -12.98 25.98
N HIS A 186 -1.77 -12.62 26.74
CA HIS A 186 -1.51 -11.24 27.15
C HIS A 186 -0.19 -10.74 26.54
N PRO A 187 -0.22 -10.07 25.37
CA PRO A 187 1.00 -9.56 24.74
C PRO A 187 1.59 -8.43 25.58
N GLN A 188 2.90 -8.52 25.87
CA GLN A 188 3.60 -7.53 26.68
C GLN A 188 4.42 -6.55 25.86
N HIS A 189 4.84 -6.95 24.66
CA HIS A 189 5.69 -6.16 23.78
C HIS A 189 5.02 -5.94 22.45
N MET A 190 5.29 -4.77 21.85
CA MET A 190 4.86 -4.45 20.51
C MET A 190 6.05 -3.92 19.70
N THR A 191 6.28 -4.46 18.52
CA THR A 191 7.16 -3.85 17.52
C THR A 191 6.33 -3.13 16.48
N VAL A 192 6.78 -1.96 16.05
CA VAL A 192 6.10 -1.14 15.04
C VAL A 192 7.05 -0.87 13.89
N SER A 193 6.63 -1.25 12.70
CA SER A 193 7.26 -0.95 11.42
C SER A 193 6.39 -0.02 10.61
N GLY A 194 6.96 0.67 9.65
CA GLY A 194 6.29 1.56 8.71
C GLY A 194 7.24 2.58 8.12
N ASN A 195 6.77 3.36 7.15
CA ASN A 195 7.60 4.42 6.62
C ASN A 195 7.89 5.51 7.68
N THR A 196 8.94 6.29 7.46
CA THR A 196 9.44 7.25 8.45
C THR A 196 8.37 8.24 8.91
N THR A 197 7.51 8.71 8.01
CA THR A 197 6.41 9.61 8.35
C THR A 197 5.38 8.93 9.26
N MET A 198 4.99 7.69 8.96
CA MET A 198 4.02 6.95 9.79
C MET A 198 4.54 6.72 11.21
N LEU A 199 5.85 6.46 11.37
CA LEU A 199 6.47 6.34 12.69
C LEU A 199 6.47 7.67 13.46
N HIS A 200 6.71 8.80 12.77
CA HIS A 200 6.59 10.14 13.38
C HIS A 200 5.17 10.41 13.85
N LEU A 201 4.17 10.17 13.00
CA LEU A 201 2.76 10.35 13.34
C LEU A 201 2.34 9.46 14.51
N PHE A 202 2.82 8.22 14.56
CA PHE A 202 2.57 7.29 15.66
C PHE A 202 3.12 7.80 17.00
N CYS A 203 4.27 8.48 16.98
CA CYS A 203 4.88 9.10 18.17
C CYS A 203 4.34 10.50 18.50
N GLY A 204 3.48 11.09 17.69
CA GLY A 204 3.07 12.48 17.83
C GLY A 204 4.20 13.51 17.58
N VAL A 205 5.20 13.12 16.79
CA VAL A 205 6.32 13.96 16.37
C VAL A 205 6.03 14.55 15.00
N SER A 206 6.26 15.85 14.81
CA SER A 206 5.98 16.50 13.53
C SER A 206 6.89 15.98 12.41
N PRO A 207 6.31 15.55 11.27
CA PRO A 207 7.05 15.15 10.10
C PRO A 207 7.32 16.33 9.13
N GLU A 208 6.99 17.56 9.47
CA GLU A 208 7.00 18.71 8.56
C GLU A 208 8.32 18.92 7.84
N LYS A 209 9.46 18.78 8.56
CA LYS A 209 10.79 18.91 7.97
C LYS A 209 11.11 17.86 6.89
N MET A 210 10.35 16.77 6.84
CA MET A 210 10.46 15.77 5.77
C MET A 210 9.72 16.16 4.49
N GLY A 211 8.85 17.18 4.54
CA GLY A 211 8.09 17.68 3.39
C GLY A 211 8.84 18.65 2.49
N SER A 212 10.02 19.13 2.91
CA SER A 212 10.82 20.09 2.16
C SER A 212 12.32 19.81 2.30
N TYR A 213 13.07 20.18 1.26
CA TYR A 213 14.54 20.03 1.28
C TYR A 213 15.14 20.74 2.51
N PRO A 214 16.07 20.10 3.26
CA PRO A 214 16.79 18.86 2.98
C PRO A 214 16.12 17.56 3.48
N PHE A 215 14.79 17.51 3.66
CA PHE A 215 14.02 16.32 4.02
C PHE A 215 14.52 15.62 5.30
N THR A 216 14.61 16.36 6.38
CA THR A 216 15.25 15.90 7.62
C THR A 216 14.21 15.31 8.60
N PRO A 217 14.27 14.02 8.94
CA PRO A 217 13.43 13.43 9.98
C PRO A 217 13.93 13.85 11.37
N GLU A 218 13.02 13.94 12.35
CA GLU A 218 13.37 14.22 13.75
C GLU A 218 14.06 13.02 14.42
N PHE A 219 13.82 11.81 13.93
CA PHE A 219 14.52 10.61 14.34
C PHE A 219 14.47 9.54 13.24
N THR A 220 15.50 8.70 13.22
CA THR A 220 15.56 7.48 12.38
C THR A 220 15.95 6.25 13.19
N GLN A 221 16.57 6.43 14.35
CA GLN A 221 17.01 5.33 15.21
C GLN A 221 15.84 4.61 15.87
N THR A 222 16.10 3.37 16.30
CA THR A 222 15.17 2.60 17.14
C THR A 222 14.74 3.40 18.35
N LYS A 223 13.44 3.41 18.63
CA LYS A 223 12.88 3.98 19.86
C LYS A 223 12.19 2.90 20.67
N ILE A 224 12.46 2.89 21.98
CA ILE A 224 11.79 2.03 22.95
C ILE A 224 10.94 2.94 23.84
N ILE A 225 9.62 2.77 23.79
CA ILE A 225 8.67 3.65 24.45
C ILE A 225 7.81 2.79 25.39
N PRO A 226 7.63 3.16 26.67
CA PRO A 226 6.63 2.53 27.53
C PRO A 226 5.24 2.62 26.92
N GLY A 227 4.50 1.51 26.83
CA GLY A 227 3.15 1.49 26.23
C GLY A 227 2.20 2.51 26.87
N LYS A 228 2.34 2.73 28.19
CA LYS A 228 1.58 3.74 28.93
C LYS A 228 1.71 5.16 28.37
N GLN A 229 2.87 5.54 27.83
CA GLN A 229 3.07 6.86 27.21
C GLN A 229 2.25 7.02 25.92
N LEU A 230 1.97 5.93 25.24
CA LEU A 230 1.16 5.86 24.02
C LEU A 230 -0.29 5.44 24.29
N MET A 231 -0.68 5.32 25.58
CA MET A 231 -2.00 4.82 25.99
C MET A 231 -2.35 3.44 25.40
N LEU A 232 -1.33 2.60 25.17
CA LEU A 232 -1.48 1.24 24.66
C LEU A 232 -1.35 0.22 25.80
N PRO A 233 -2.19 -0.84 25.83
CA PRO A 233 -2.19 -1.86 26.88
C PRO A 233 -1.08 -2.91 26.68
N VAL A 234 0.14 -2.45 26.47
CA VAL A 234 1.38 -3.26 26.41
C VAL A 234 2.43 -2.60 27.28
N GLN A 235 3.44 -3.36 27.73
CA GLN A 235 4.51 -2.81 28.54
C GLN A 235 5.46 -1.93 27.71
N THR A 236 5.84 -2.40 26.54
CA THR A 236 6.87 -1.76 25.71
C THR A 236 6.47 -1.76 24.24
N VAL A 237 6.67 -0.62 23.61
CA VAL A 237 6.56 -0.43 22.15
C VAL A 237 7.95 -0.14 21.60
N ILE A 238 8.37 -0.89 20.60
CA ILE A 238 9.66 -0.76 19.92
C ILE A 238 9.39 -0.30 18.48
N LEU A 239 9.79 0.93 18.16
CA LEU A 239 9.77 1.42 16.79
C LEU A 239 11.05 0.97 16.10
N LEU A 240 10.92 0.32 14.97
CA LEU A 240 12.07 -0.12 14.19
C LEU A 240 12.77 1.07 13.52
N PRO A 241 14.07 0.96 13.24
CA PRO A 241 14.85 2.07 12.71
C PRO A 241 14.55 2.31 11.23
N SER A 242 14.48 3.56 10.82
CA SER A 242 14.45 4.03 9.44
C SER A 242 15.86 4.36 8.96
N ALA A 243 16.10 4.35 7.65
CA ALA A 243 17.38 4.74 7.06
C ALA A 243 17.41 6.24 6.69
N SER A 244 16.27 6.78 6.24
CA SER A 244 16.15 8.20 5.83
C SER A 244 14.70 8.69 5.96
N ALA A 245 14.44 9.90 5.51
CA ALA A 245 13.07 10.44 5.42
C ALA A 245 12.14 9.58 4.55
N PHE A 246 12.68 8.97 3.50
CA PHE A 246 11.92 8.21 2.50
C PHE A 246 12.13 6.69 2.56
N ILE A 247 13.05 6.23 3.38
CA ILE A 247 13.32 4.81 3.59
C ILE A 247 13.05 4.48 5.05
N GLY A 248 11.87 3.99 5.29
CA GLY A 248 11.37 3.68 6.62
C GLY A 248 11.77 2.30 7.14
N SER A 249 11.22 1.95 8.28
CA SER A 249 11.47 0.64 8.88
C SER A 249 10.75 -0.51 8.19
N ASP A 250 9.74 -0.23 7.39
CA ASP A 250 9.12 -1.14 6.44
C ASP A 250 10.17 -1.76 5.51
N ILE A 251 11.06 -0.92 5.00
CA ILE A 251 12.14 -1.32 4.09
C ILE A 251 13.32 -1.90 4.86
N THR A 252 13.75 -1.27 5.96
CA THR A 252 14.93 -1.77 6.70
C THR A 252 14.66 -3.11 7.36
N GLY A 253 13.47 -3.29 7.96
CA GLY A 253 13.05 -4.56 8.53
C GLY A 253 12.83 -5.63 7.46
N GLY A 254 12.19 -5.26 6.35
CA GLY A 254 11.97 -6.14 5.20
C GLY A 254 13.27 -6.64 4.58
N ALA A 255 14.23 -5.75 4.33
CA ALA A 255 15.54 -6.14 3.79
C ALA A 255 16.30 -7.08 4.72
N ALA A 256 16.24 -6.85 6.03
CA ALA A 256 16.93 -7.69 7.02
C ALA A 256 16.49 -9.16 6.94
N VAL A 257 15.18 -9.43 6.76
CA VAL A 257 14.64 -10.81 6.77
C VAL A 257 14.77 -11.55 5.44
N THR A 258 15.08 -10.86 4.34
CA THR A 258 15.28 -11.52 3.04
C THR A 258 16.62 -12.24 2.91
N GLY A 259 17.57 -11.96 3.80
CA GLY A 259 18.95 -12.44 3.71
C GLY A 259 19.80 -11.71 2.67
N MET A 260 19.23 -10.74 1.96
CA MET A 260 19.95 -10.00 0.91
C MET A 260 21.15 -9.19 1.44
N LEU A 261 21.09 -8.76 2.70
CA LEU A 261 22.13 -7.93 3.30
C LEU A 261 23.48 -8.66 3.44
N GLN A 262 23.46 -9.99 3.47
CA GLN A 262 24.64 -10.85 3.54
C GLN A 262 24.97 -11.52 2.20
N ALA A 263 24.27 -11.16 1.13
CA ALA A 263 24.49 -11.76 -0.17
C ALA A 263 25.83 -11.27 -0.78
N GLU A 264 26.67 -12.20 -1.20
CA GLU A 264 27.94 -11.90 -1.88
C GLU A 264 27.73 -11.37 -3.31
N ARG A 265 26.58 -11.72 -3.91
CA ARG A 265 26.19 -11.30 -5.26
C ARG A 265 25.17 -10.17 -5.20
N PRO A 266 25.13 -9.31 -6.23
CA PRO A 266 24.16 -8.24 -6.30
C PRO A 266 22.74 -8.74 -6.16
N SER A 267 21.96 -8.09 -5.30
CA SER A 267 20.57 -8.44 -5.05
C SER A 267 19.74 -7.20 -4.74
N VAL A 268 18.44 -7.29 -5.00
CA VAL A 268 17.52 -6.16 -4.88
C VAL A 268 16.27 -6.56 -4.11
N LEU A 269 15.81 -5.70 -3.22
CA LEU A 269 14.46 -5.69 -2.68
C LEU A 269 13.71 -4.49 -3.28
N ILE A 270 12.51 -4.72 -3.78
CA ILE A 270 11.61 -3.68 -4.27
C ILE A 270 10.32 -3.81 -3.48
N ASP A 271 9.95 -2.81 -2.71
CA ASP A 271 8.59 -2.68 -2.14
C ASP A 271 7.76 -1.82 -3.07
N ILE A 272 6.69 -2.40 -3.60
CA ILE A 272 5.83 -1.75 -4.59
C ILE A 272 4.54 -1.33 -3.90
N GLY A 273 4.46 -0.06 -3.53
CA GLY A 273 3.30 0.61 -2.95
C GLY A 273 2.98 1.91 -3.68
N THR A 274 2.57 2.92 -2.92
CA THR A 274 2.42 4.32 -3.43
C THR A 274 3.75 4.88 -3.90
N ASN A 275 4.85 4.49 -3.24
CA ASN A 275 6.20 4.67 -3.74
C ASN A 275 6.77 3.30 -4.15
N GLY A 276 7.86 3.31 -4.92
CA GLY A 276 8.70 2.15 -5.16
C GLY A 276 9.97 2.29 -4.34
N GLU A 277 9.96 1.79 -3.11
CA GLU A 277 11.15 1.78 -2.27
C GLU A 277 12.05 0.61 -2.65
N MET A 278 13.36 0.88 -2.74
CA MET A 278 14.34 -0.09 -3.22
C MET A 278 15.52 -0.19 -2.26
N VAL A 279 15.99 -1.42 -2.06
CA VAL A 279 17.29 -1.71 -1.46
C VAL A 279 18.11 -2.48 -2.47
N PHE A 280 19.29 -1.98 -2.78
CA PHE A 280 20.22 -2.58 -3.72
C PHE A 280 21.51 -2.95 -2.98
N ASN A 281 21.75 -4.25 -2.75
CA ASN A 281 23.04 -4.74 -2.30
C ASN A 281 23.91 -4.98 -3.54
N ALA A 282 25.00 -4.23 -3.66
CA ALA A 282 25.93 -4.33 -4.78
C ALA A 282 26.83 -5.57 -4.74
N GLY A 283 26.75 -6.35 -3.65
CA GLY A 283 27.59 -7.54 -3.45
C GLY A 283 29.09 -7.21 -3.35
N GLU A 284 29.94 -8.23 -3.33
CA GLU A 284 31.39 -8.05 -3.23
C GLU A 284 31.95 -7.24 -4.40
N ARG A 285 31.45 -7.44 -5.64
CA ARG A 285 31.88 -6.69 -6.83
C ARG A 285 31.63 -5.19 -6.71
N GLY A 286 30.55 -4.78 -6.05
CA GLY A 286 30.25 -3.37 -5.76
C GLY A 286 30.85 -2.89 -4.43
N GLY A 287 31.84 -3.62 -3.87
CA GLY A 287 32.52 -3.25 -2.62
C GLY A 287 31.68 -3.46 -1.37
N GLY A 288 30.69 -4.33 -1.41
CA GLY A 288 29.78 -4.62 -0.28
C GLY A 288 28.87 -3.47 0.11
N ARG A 289 28.71 -2.47 -0.77
CA ARG A 289 27.86 -1.29 -0.50
C ARG A 289 26.39 -1.63 -0.67
N ILE A 290 25.58 -0.99 0.14
CA ILE A 290 24.13 -1.14 0.07
C ILE A 290 23.52 0.25 -0.16
N TYR A 291 22.78 0.37 -1.24
CA TYR A 291 22.10 1.59 -1.62
C TYR A 291 20.61 1.48 -1.38
N THR A 292 19.98 2.58 -1.05
CA THR A 292 18.53 2.69 -0.92
C THR A 292 18.02 3.84 -1.77
N ALA A 293 16.86 3.67 -2.36
CA ALA A 293 16.20 4.72 -3.13
C ALA A 293 14.68 4.61 -2.97
N SER A 294 13.98 5.72 -3.17
CA SER A 294 12.52 5.77 -3.23
C SER A 294 12.10 6.46 -4.52
N ALA A 295 11.37 5.76 -5.36
CA ALA A 295 10.81 6.29 -6.60
C ALA A 295 9.35 6.69 -6.38
N ALA A 296 8.95 7.86 -6.87
CA ALA A 296 7.56 8.32 -6.80
C ALA A 296 6.71 7.59 -7.86
N ALA A 297 6.38 6.32 -7.61
CA ALA A 297 5.60 5.49 -8.53
C ALA A 297 4.13 5.93 -8.65
N GLY A 298 3.61 6.61 -7.63
CA GLY A 298 2.20 6.95 -7.54
C GLY A 298 1.32 5.77 -7.12
N PRO A 299 0.06 6.02 -6.76
CA PRO A 299 -0.78 5.00 -6.13
C PRO A 299 -1.53 4.10 -7.12
N ALA A 300 -1.15 4.07 -8.41
CA ALA A 300 -1.83 3.30 -9.45
C ALA A 300 -1.83 1.79 -9.12
N LEU A 301 -0.68 1.26 -8.70
CA LEU A 301 -0.52 -0.15 -8.34
C LEU A 301 -1.18 -0.54 -7.01
N GLU A 302 -1.63 0.43 -6.21
CA GLU A 302 -2.52 0.21 -5.06
C GLU A 302 -4.01 0.41 -5.42
N GLY A 303 -4.33 0.59 -6.69
CA GLY A 303 -5.69 0.77 -7.20
C GLY A 303 -6.26 2.17 -7.03
N ALA A 304 -5.51 3.14 -6.52
CA ALA A 304 -5.92 4.53 -6.52
C ALA A 304 -5.55 5.18 -7.86
N LYS A 305 -6.33 6.20 -8.30
CA LYS A 305 -6.24 6.83 -9.62
C LYS A 305 -6.59 5.92 -10.82
N ILE A 306 -6.86 4.66 -10.61
CA ILE A 306 -7.39 3.74 -11.62
C ILE A 306 -8.92 3.76 -11.54
N SER A 307 -9.60 3.84 -12.65
CA SER A 307 -11.06 4.02 -12.74
C SER A 307 -11.83 2.97 -11.93
N CYS A 308 -11.54 1.70 -12.16
CA CYS A 308 -12.08 0.57 -11.41
C CYS A 308 -11.10 0.01 -10.36
N GLY A 309 -10.08 0.79 -9.99
CA GLY A 309 -9.02 0.38 -9.09
C GLY A 309 -9.49 0.24 -7.64
N MET A 310 -8.98 -0.79 -6.97
CA MET A 310 -9.19 -1.04 -5.55
C MET A 310 -7.97 -1.70 -4.93
N GLY A 311 -7.89 -1.69 -3.61
CA GLY A 311 -6.85 -2.42 -2.89
C GLY A 311 -7.01 -3.94 -3.04
N GLY A 312 -6.02 -4.69 -2.55
CA GLY A 312 -6.04 -6.16 -2.53
C GLY A 312 -7.03 -6.72 -1.49
N VAL A 313 -8.33 -6.58 -1.73
CA VAL A 313 -9.43 -6.99 -0.85
C VAL A 313 -10.42 -7.90 -1.59
N ASP A 314 -11.37 -8.49 -0.87
CA ASP A 314 -12.40 -9.39 -1.40
C ASP A 314 -13.06 -8.85 -2.68
N GLY A 315 -13.09 -9.68 -3.72
CA GLY A 315 -13.69 -9.35 -5.01
C GLY A 315 -12.82 -8.46 -5.91
N ALA A 316 -11.59 -8.10 -5.50
CA ALA A 316 -10.65 -7.47 -6.42
C ALA A 316 -10.13 -8.50 -7.43
N LEU A 317 -10.17 -8.17 -8.72
CA LEU A 317 -9.50 -8.95 -9.76
C LEU A 317 -8.00 -8.93 -9.46
N CYS A 318 -7.42 -10.10 -9.18
CA CYS A 318 -6.02 -10.24 -8.78
C CYS A 318 -5.17 -11.06 -9.76
N ARG A 319 -5.82 -11.76 -10.69
CA ARG A 319 -5.19 -12.52 -11.77
C ARG A 319 -6.04 -12.45 -13.01
N ALA A 320 -5.42 -12.31 -14.17
CA ALA A 320 -6.04 -12.50 -15.47
C ALA A 320 -5.06 -13.23 -16.41
N SER A 321 -5.62 -14.02 -17.32
CA SER A 321 -4.84 -14.71 -18.36
C SER A 321 -5.64 -14.77 -19.65
N PHE A 322 -4.95 -14.67 -20.78
CA PHE A 322 -5.54 -14.77 -22.11
C PHE A 322 -5.15 -16.10 -22.75
N SER A 323 -6.11 -16.75 -23.38
CA SER A 323 -5.87 -17.94 -24.19
C SER A 323 -5.99 -17.61 -25.67
N SER A 324 -4.87 -17.63 -26.39
CA SER A 324 -4.82 -17.39 -27.83
C SER A 324 -5.64 -18.42 -28.63
N GLN A 325 -5.75 -19.66 -28.13
CA GLN A 325 -6.51 -20.74 -28.77
C GLN A 325 -8.02 -20.49 -28.73
N THR A 326 -8.53 -20.07 -27.55
CA THR A 326 -9.98 -19.86 -27.36
C THR A 326 -10.37 -18.39 -27.48
N ARG A 327 -9.39 -17.48 -27.55
CA ARG A 327 -9.56 -16.01 -27.52
C ARG A 327 -10.41 -15.55 -26.33
N LYS A 328 -10.20 -16.20 -25.17
CA LYS A 328 -10.94 -15.90 -23.93
C LYS A 328 -10.00 -15.43 -22.84
N ILE A 329 -10.48 -14.48 -22.06
CA ILE A 329 -9.84 -14.05 -20.82
C ILE A 329 -10.44 -14.87 -19.67
N SER A 330 -9.56 -15.47 -18.86
CA SER A 330 -9.90 -16.08 -17.58
C SER A 330 -9.38 -15.16 -16.46
N TYR A 331 -10.15 -15.02 -15.38
CA TYR A 331 -9.72 -14.20 -14.26
C TYR A 331 -10.04 -14.85 -12.92
N ARG A 332 -9.34 -14.40 -11.88
CA ARG A 332 -9.61 -14.75 -10.48
C ARG A 332 -9.72 -13.48 -9.65
N THR A 333 -10.61 -13.52 -8.69
CA THR A 333 -10.77 -12.48 -7.68
C THR A 333 -10.26 -12.95 -6.33
N ILE A 334 -9.89 -12.00 -5.47
CA ILE A 334 -9.49 -12.33 -4.10
C ILE A 334 -10.65 -12.99 -3.37
N ASN A 335 -10.37 -14.15 -2.74
CA ASN A 335 -11.30 -15.01 -2.04
C ASN A 335 -12.49 -15.51 -2.90
N ASP A 336 -12.31 -15.56 -4.22
CA ASP A 336 -13.30 -16.00 -5.20
C ASP A 336 -14.69 -15.33 -5.02
N LYS A 337 -14.66 -14.05 -4.57
CA LYS A 337 -15.87 -13.23 -4.43
C LYS A 337 -16.24 -12.59 -5.77
N PRO A 338 -17.52 -12.20 -5.96
CA PRO A 338 -17.93 -11.47 -7.16
C PRO A 338 -17.03 -10.27 -7.42
N ILE A 339 -16.69 -10.06 -8.70
CA ILE A 339 -15.79 -8.99 -9.11
C ILE A 339 -16.35 -7.60 -8.74
N ARG A 340 -15.50 -6.74 -8.15
CA ARG A 340 -15.86 -5.40 -7.68
C ARG A 340 -14.93 -4.32 -8.20
N GLY A 341 -13.75 -4.69 -8.63
CA GLY A 341 -12.71 -3.79 -9.12
C GLY A 341 -11.44 -4.56 -9.44
N ILE A 342 -10.35 -3.85 -9.68
CA ILE A 342 -9.06 -4.41 -10.05
C ILE A 342 -7.98 -3.98 -9.05
N CYS A 343 -7.20 -4.92 -8.53
CA CYS A 343 -6.00 -4.58 -7.75
C CYS A 343 -4.76 -4.47 -8.65
N GLY A 344 -3.64 -4.02 -8.09
CA GLY A 344 -2.42 -3.79 -8.85
C GLY A 344 -1.92 -5.01 -9.62
N CYS A 345 -1.98 -6.22 -9.04
CA CYS A 345 -1.60 -7.45 -9.75
C CYS A 345 -2.49 -7.71 -10.96
N GLY A 346 -3.81 -7.59 -10.76
CA GLY A 346 -4.76 -7.72 -11.85
C GLY A 346 -4.55 -6.68 -12.94
N LEU A 347 -4.19 -5.44 -12.56
CA LEU A 347 -3.87 -4.39 -13.52
C LEU A 347 -2.64 -4.73 -14.37
N VAL A 348 -1.58 -5.28 -13.76
CA VAL A 348 -0.40 -5.76 -14.50
C VAL A 348 -0.78 -6.84 -15.51
N ASP A 349 -1.58 -7.83 -15.08
CA ASP A 349 -2.02 -8.91 -15.96
C ASP A 349 -2.90 -8.38 -17.11
N VAL A 350 -3.82 -7.48 -16.82
CA VAL A 350 -4.71 -6.90 -17.84
C VAL A 350 -3.94 -6.05 -18.85
N VAL A 351 -3.03 -5.19 -18.40
CA VAL A 351 -2.18 -4.40 -19.31
C VAL A 351 -1.31 -5.31 -20.18
N SER A 352 -0.77 -6.41 -19.61
CA SER A 352 -0.05 -7.43 -20.39
C SER A 352 -0.92 -8.06 -21.48
N ILE A 353 -2.19 -8.38 -21.16
CA ILE A 353 -3.15 -8.91 -22.13
C ILE A 353 -3.47 -7.88 -23.23
N MET A 354 -3.66 -6.61 -22.84
CA MET A 354 -3.95 -5.54 -23.79
C MET A 354 -2.80 -5.34 -24.80
N LEU A 355 -1.54 -5.46 -24.36
CA LEU A 355 -0.37 -5.47 -25.24
C LEU A 355 -0.37 -6.70 -26.16
N GLU A 356 -0.60 -7.89 -25.60
CA GLU A 356 -0.61 -9.16 -26.37
C GLU A 356 -1.70 -9.20 -27.45
N THR A 357 -2.82 -8.55 -27.20
CA THR A 357 -3.97 -8.53 -28.11
C THR A 357 -3.99 -7.32 -29.04
N GLY A 358 -3.00 -6.41 -28.93
CA GLY A 358 -2.91 -5.19 -29.74
C GLY A 358 -3.97 -4.14 -29.42
N VAL A 359 -4.60 -4.22 -28.23
CA VAL A 359 -5.56 -3.20 -27.76
C VAL A 359 -4.86 -1.90 -27.40
N ILE A 360 -3.62 -2.00 -26.91
CA ILE A 360 -2.70 -0.88 -26.75
C ILE A 360 -1.43 -1.15 -27.54
N ASP A 361 -0.86 -0.10 -28.10
CA ASP A 361 0.44 -0.14 -28.79
C ASP A 361 1.62 0.07 -27.81
N GLU A 362 2.84 0.09 -28.33
CA GLU A 362 4.07 0.33 -27.57
C GLU A 362 4.10 1.71 -26.90
N THR A 363 3.35 2.67 -27.38
CA THR A 363 3.21 4.00 -26.76
C THR A 363 2.16 4.01 -25.64
N GLY A 364 1.41 2.92 -25.49
CA GLY A 364 0.25 2.81 -24.61
C GLY A 364 -0.98 3.53 -25.14
N TYR A 365 -1.02 3.86 -26.42
CA TYR A 365 -2.22 4.40 -27.05
C TYR A 365 -3.25 3.28 -27.25
N MET A 366 -4.51 3.59 -26.98
CA MET A 366 -5.65 2.70 -27.10
C MET A 366 -6.62 3.28 -28.13
N GLU A 367 -6.99 2.52 -29.15
CA GLU A 367 -7.90 2.97 -30.21
C GLU A 367 -9.34 3.17 -29.69
N GLU A 368 -9.73 2.43 -28.65
CA GLU A 368 -11.03 2.57 -27.98
C GLU A 368 -10.87 3.31 -26.64
N GLU A 369 -11.86 4.15 -26.29
CA GLU A 369 -11.80 4.94 -25.05
C GLU A 369 -11.85 4.07 -23.79
N GLU A 370 -12.40 2.85 -23.86
CA GLU A 370 -12.52 1.93 -22.72
C GLU A 370 -12.35 0.47 -23.16
N TYR A 371 -11.70 -0.31 -22.30
CA TYR A 371 -11.56 -1.76 -22.43
C TYR A 371 -12.27 -2.48 -21.28
N PHE A 372 -13.20 -3.41 -21.59
CA PHE A 372 -14.04 -4.09 -20.60
C PHE A 372 -13.59 -5.53 -20.34
N ILE A 373 -13.60 -5.98 -19.07
CA ILE A 373 -13.05 -7.26 -18.62
C ILE A 373 -14.13 -8.21 -18.07
N GLU A 374 -15.38 -7.95 -18.12
CA GLU A 374 -16.38 -8.89 -17.60
C GLU A 374 -17.04 -9.69 -18.72
N GLY A 375 -16.83 -11.03 -18.70
CA GLY A 375 -17.43 -11.95 -19.68
C GLY A 375 -16.99 -11.73 -21.12
N VAL A 376 -15.80 -11.20 -21.32
CA VAL A 376 -15.34 -10.63 -22.57
C VAL A 376 -14.89 -11.70 -23.56
N HIS A 377 -15.52 -11.68 -24.73
CA HIS A 377 -14.99 -12.27 -25.95
C HIS A 377 -14.33 -11.17 -26.78
N ILE A 378 -13.05 -11.31 -27.10
CA ILE A 378 -12.40 -10.47 -28.11
C ILE A 378 -12.91 -10.95 -29.47
N SER A 379 -13.57 -10.08 -30.24
CA SER A 379 -14.02 -10.38 -31.60
C SER A 379 -12.84 -10.44 -32.56
N GLU A 380 -13.05 -11.08 -33.73
CA GLU A 380 -12.04 -11.20 -34.80
C GLU A 380 -11.46 -9.87 -35.31
N ASN A 381 -12.08 -8.74 -34.94
CA ASN A 381 -11.66 -7.38 -35.29
C ASN A 381 -11.15 -6.57 -34.06
N GLY A 382 -10.74 -7.24 -32.98
CA GLY A 382 -10.32 -6.56 -31.75
C GLY A 382 -11.45 -5.93 -30.94
N LYS A 383 -12.70 -5.96 -31.42
CA LYS A 383 -13.86 -5.38 -30.72
C LYS A 383 -14.39 -6.30 -29.62
N LEU A 384 -14.57 -5.72 -28.48
CA LEU A 384 -15.13 -6.34 -27.29
C LEU A 384 -16.63 -6.55 -27.42
N LEU A 385 -17.09 -7.80 -27.24
CA LEU A 385 -18.52 -8.12 -27.12
C LEU A 385 -18.81 -8.47 -25.66
N ALA A 386 -19.48 -7.58 -24.94
CA ALA A 386 -19.99 -7.86 -23.61
C ALA A 386 -21.15 -8.85 -23.70
N GLN A 387 -21.06 -9.99 -22.99
CA GLN A 387 -22.24 -10.81 -22.73
C GLN A 387 -23.11 -10.14 -21.66
N THR A 388 -24.34 -9.84 -22.00
CA THR A 388 -25.36 -9.23 -21.15
C THR A 388 -25.75 -10.15 -19.99
N GLY A 389 -25.47 -9.71 -18.77
CA GLY A 389 -25.97 -10.38 -17.55
C GLY A 389 -25.41 -9.79 -16.26
N ARG A 390 -25.91 -8.62 -15.81
CA ARG A 390 -25.73 -7.96 -14.50
C ARG A 390 -24.33 -7.45 -14.10
N GLU A 391 -24.01 -6.25 -14.46
CA GLU A 391 -23.89 -5.00 -13.67
C GLU A 391 -22.70 -4.84 -12.74
N THR A 392 -21.47 -5.30 -13.06
CA THR A 392 -20.28 -4.53 -12.69
C THR A 392 -19.31 -4.55 -13.86
N LYS A 393 -19.32 -3.49 -14.66
CA LYS A 393 -18.33 -3.33 -15.73
C LYS A 393 -17.00 -2.94 -15.11
N ILE A 394 -15.98 -3.76 -15.26
CA ILE A 394 -14.60 -3.37 -15.01
C ILE A 394 -14.06 -2.84 -16.33
N SER A 395 -13.72 -1.55 -16.36
CA SER A 395 -13.14 -0.89 -17.54
C SER A 395 -11.76 -0.36 -17.22
N ILE A 396 -10.90 -0.36 -18.23
CA ILE A 396 -9.60 0.32 -18.22
C ILE A 396 -9.68 1.43 -19.26
N THR A 397 -9.38 2.65 -18.84
CA THR A 397 -9.38 3.84 -19.68
C THR A 397 -7.96 4.17 -20.15
N GLN A 398 -7.84 5.04 -21.17
CA GLN A 398 -6.56 5.58 -21.61
C GLN A 398 -5.80 6.25 -20.45
N GLN A 399 -6.54 6.94 -19.54
CA GLN A 399 -5.93 7.57 -18.36
C GLN A 399 -5.34 6.53 -17.40
N ASP A 400 -6.01 5.37 -17.23
CA ASP A 400 -5.50 4.29 -16.38
C ASP A 400 -4.17 3.73 -16.93
N ILE A 401 -4.06 3.60 -18.27
CA ILE A 401 -2.81 3.19 -18.93
C ILE A 401 -1.71 4.23 -18.66
N ARG A 402 -2.00 5.53 -18.72
CA ARG A 402 -1.00 6.59 -18.41
C ARG A 402 -0.53 6.53 -16.95
N GLU A 403 -1.45 6.33 -15.99
CA GLU A 403 -1.07 6.16 -14.58
C GLU A 403 -0.22 4.90 -14.37
N PHE A 404 -0.52 3.81 -15.09
CA PHE A 404 0.29 2.59 -15.05
C PHE A 404 1.69 2.83 -15.66
N GLN A 405 1.79 3.51 -16.81
CA GLN A 405 3.07 3.85 -17.43
C GLN A 405 3.97 4.67 -16.51
N LEU A 406 3.42 5.67 -15.80
CA LEU A 406 4.16 6.46 -14.82
C LEU A 406 4.70 5.58 -13.69
N ALA A 407 3.87 4.68 -13.15
CA ALA A 407 4.26 3.79 -12.06
C ALA A 407 5.37 2.81 -12.48
N LYS A 408 5.18 2.10 -13.60
CA LYS A 408 6.16 1.13 -14.10
C LYS A 408 7.50 1.77 -14.42
N SER A 409 7.44 2.96 -15.04
CA SER A 409 8.62 3.71 -15.45
C SER A 409 9.46 4.13 -14.23
N ALA A 410 8.81 4.65 -13.18
CA ALA A 410 9.49 5.04 -11.96
C ALA A 410 10.24 3.88 -11.30
N ILE A 411 9.62 2.71 -11.25
CA ILE A 411 10.21 1.50 -10.63
C ILE A 411 11.38 1.00 -11.48
N ALA A 412 11.17 0.80 -12.79
CA ALA A 412 12.19 0.26 -13.67
C ALA A 412 13.40 1.20 -13.81
N ALA A 413 13.16 2.51 -13.95
CA ALA A 413 14.23 3.52 -14.02
C ALA A 413 14.99 3.65 -12.68
N GLY A 414 14.29 3.54 -11.56
CA GLY A 414 14.92 3.56 -10.23
C GLY A 414 15.91 2.41 -10.06
N LEU A 415 15.53 1.23 -10.50
CA LEU A 415 16.38 0.05 -10.46
C LEU A 415 17.60 0.19 -11.39
N GLU A 416 17.41 0.69 -12.61
CA GLU A 416 18.50 0.96 -13.56
C GLU A 416 19.48 2.01 -13.02
N ALA A 417 18.98 3.08 -12.42
CA ALA A 417 19.82 4.12 -11.84
C ALA A 417 20.64 3.59 -10.65
N LEU A 418 20.07 2.71 -9.81
CA LEU A 418 20.79 2.07 -8.70
C LEU A 418 21.88 1.13 -9.21
N ALA A 419 21.59 0.29 -10.21
CA ALA A 419 22.58 -0.60 -10.82
C ALA A 419 23.72 0.20 -11.45
N SER A 420 23.40 1.24 -12.23
CA SER A 420 24.38 2.14 -12.83
C SER A 420 25.23 2.85 -11.77
N HIS A 421 24.63 3.34 -10.68
CA HIS A 421 25.36 3.96 -9.58
C HIS A 421 26.34 3.00 -8.90
N ALA A 422 25.96 1.73 -8.78
CA ALA A 422 26.82 0.67 -8.29
C ALA A 422 27.86 0.20 -9.32
N SER A 423 27.91 0.79 -10.53
CA SER A 423 28.74 0.37 -11.67
C SER A 423 28.50 -1.09 -12.09
N LEU A 424 27.25 -1.53 -12.00
CA LEU A 424 26.78 -2.86 -12.37
C LEU A 424 25.75 -2.77 -13.51
N LYS A 425 25.68 -3.86 -14.29
CA LYS A 425 24.61 -4.04 -15.28
C LYS A 425 23.42 -4.77 -14.65
N MET A 426 22.24 -4.62 -15.21
CA MET A 426 21.01 -5.26 -14.74
C MET A 426 21.11 -6.79 -14.76
N GLU A 427 21.82 -7.37 -15.75
CA GLU A 427 22.05 -8.81 -15.91
C GLU A 427 22.94 -9.39 -14.80
N GLU A 428 23.71 -8.56 -14.11
CA GLU A 428 24.57 -8.98 -13.01
C GLU A 428 23.81 -9.15 -11.70
N ILE A 429 22.58 -8.65 -11.61
CA ILE A 429 21.70 -8.87 -10.45
C ILE A 429 21.34 -10.34 -10.38
N SER A 430 21.65 -10.96 -9.25
CA SER A 430 21.51 -12.41 -9.05
C SER A 430 20.19 -12.81 -8.38
N GLN A 431 19.49 -11.87 -7.74
CA GLN A 431 18.24 -12.11 -7.04
C GLN A 431 17.43 -10.83 -6.90
N VAL A 432 16.13 -10.92 -7.16
CA VAL A 432 15.16 -9.86 -6.88
C VAL A 432 14.14 -10.36 -5.86
N PHE A 433 13.84 -9.54 -4.85
CA PHE A 433 12.77 -9.73 -3.91
C PHE A 433 11.69 -8.67 -4.16
N ILE A 434 10.43 -9.08 -4.24
CA ILE A 434 9.29 -8.16 -4.36
C ILE A 434 8.49 -8.22 -3.06
N ALA A 435 8.41 -7.08 -2.38
CA ALA A 435 7.62 -6.87 -1.18
C ALA A 435 6.33 -6.08 -1.47
N GLY A 436 5.53 -5.87 -0.43
CA GLY A 436 4.28 -5.15 -0.49
C GLY A 436 3.09 -6.01 -0.91
N GLY A 437 1.92 -5.41 -0.93
CA GLY A 437 0.67 -6.10 -1.28
C GLY A 437 0.65 -6.67 -2.69
N LEU A 438 1.36 -6.03 -3.62
CA LEU A 438 1.53 -6.49 -5.00
C LEU A 438 2.31 -7.81 -5.07
N GLY A 439 3.30 -7.99 -4.18
CA GLY A 439 4.18 -9.15 -4.19
C GLY A 439 3.45 -10.50 -4.06
N TYR A 440 2.26 -10.56 -3.45
CA TYR A 440 1.55 -11.83 -3.25
C TYR A 440 1.04 -12.48 -4.54
N TYR A 441 0.59 -11.68 -5.49
CA TYR A 441 -0.12 -12.17 -6.68
C TYR A 441 0.54 -11.77 -7.99
N ILE A 442 1.65 -11.02 -7.96
CA ILE A 442 2.28 -10.54 -9.20
C ILE A 442 2.73 -11.71 -10.08
N ASP A 443 2.36 -11.65 -11.34
CA ASP A 443 2.95 -12.51 -12.36
C ASP A 443 4.25 -11.87 -12.87
N THR A 444 5.36 -12.55 -12.64
CA THR A 444 6.69 -12.01 -12.99
C THR A 444 6.92 -11.94 -14.49
N ALA A 445 6.28 -12.83 -15.27
CA ALA A 445 6.34 -12.77 -16.73
C ALA A 445 5.56 -11.56 -17.25
N ASN A 446 4.34 -11.34 -16.76
CA ASN A 446 3.53 -10.17 -17.09
C ASN A 446 4.19 -8.86 -16.62
N ALA A 447 4.82 -8.88 -15.44
CA ALA A 447 5.57 -7.72 -14.93
C ALA A 447 6.76 -7.35 -15.82
N LYS A 448 7.46 -8.34 -16.39
CA LYS A 448 8.52 -8.11 -17.39
C LYS A 448 7.95 -7.68 -18.75
N LYS A 449 6.87 -8.30 -19.19
CA LYS A 449 6.21 -7.98 -20.47
C LYS A 449 5.69 -6.54 -20.48
N THR A 450 5.12 -6.09 -19.37
CA THR A 450 4.67 -4.69 -19.22
C THR A 450 5.80 -3.69 -18.97
N GLY A 451 7.03 -4.16 -18.69
CA GLY A 451 8.17 -3.32 -18.34
C GLY A 451 8.10 -2.73 -16.92
N LEU A 452 7.22 -3.25 -16.04
CA LEU A 452 7.24 -2.93 -14.61
C LEU A 452 8.53 -3.44 -13.96
N LEU A 453 8.97 -4.63 -14.36
CA LEU A 453 10.29 -5.17 -14.08
C LEU A 453 11.12 -5.19 -15.37
N PRO A 454 12.34 -4.67 -15.35
CA PRO A 454 13.24 -4.72 -16.51
C PRO A 454 13.41 -6.15 -17.06
N ARG A 455 13.35 -6.31 -18.37
CA ARG A 455 13.52 -7.62 -19.04
C ARG A 455 14.93 -8.15 -18.88
N GLU A 456 15.89 -7.27 -18.71
CA GLU A 456 17.31 -7.55 -18.49
C GLU A 456 17.60 -8.32 -17.20
N LEU A 457 16.62 -8.37 -16.29
CA LEU A 457 16.72 -9.16 -15.06
C LEU A 457 16.63 -10.66 -15.39
N CYS A 458 17.77 -11.33 -15.55
CA CYS A 458 17.85 -12.76 -15.87
C CYS A 458 17.90 -13.66 -14.61
N CYS A 459 17.57 -13.12 -13.44
CA CYS A 459 17.67 -13.80 -12.15
C CYS A 459 16.30 -14.27 -11.61
N PRO A 460 16.29 -15.15 -10.59
CA PRO A 460 15.09 -15.50 -9.86
C PRO A 460 14.45 -14.27 -9.20
N ILE A 461 13.12 -14.16 -9.32
CA ILE A 461 12.31 -13.13 -8.67
C ILE A 461 11.47 -13.83 -7.61
N LYS A 462 11.64 -13.44 -6.35
CA LYS A 462 10.92 -14.00 -5.20
C LYS A 462 9.95 -13.00 -4.62
N SER A 463 8.69 -13.37 -4.54
CA SER A 463 7.73 -12.65 -3.71
C SER A 463 7.99 -12.92 -2.22
N VAL A 464 8.04 -11.86 -1.42
CA VAL A 464 8.24 -11.94 0.03
C VAL A 464 7.03 -11.42 0.82
N GLY A 465 5.96 -11.04 0.10
CA GLY A 465 4.73 -10.58 0.73
C GLY A 465 4.93 -9.31 1.56
N ASN A 466 4.30 -9.24 2.74
CA ASN A 466 4.52 -8.12 3.66
C ASN A 466 5.84 -8.29 4.41
N ALA A 467 6.96 -7.93 3.75
CA ALA A 467 8.29 -7.99 4.33
C ALA A 467 8.45 -7.07 5.56
N SER A 468 7.72 -5.94 5.59
CA SER A 468 7.67 -5.02 6.73
C SER A 468 7.18 -5.72 8.00
N LEU A 469 6.02 -6.38 7.92
CA LEU A 469 5.48 -7.13 9.07
C LEU A 469 6.38 -8.31 9.46
N LEU A 470 6.98 -9.01 8.49
CA LEU A 470 7.94 -10.08 8.77
C LEU A 470 9.16 -9.55 9.51
N GLY A 471 9.70 -8.41 9.12
CA GLY A 471 10.77 -7.69 9.81
C GLY A 471 10.39 -7.31 11.24
N ALA A 472 9.17 -6.81 11.43
CA ALA A 472 8.63 -6.48 12.75
C ALA A 472 8.52 -7.74 13.64
N ILE A 473 8.06 -8.87 13.10
CA ILE A 473 7.98 -10.16 13.82
C ILE A 473 9.39 -10.62 14.22
N ALA A 474 10.35 -10.61 13.30
CA ALA A 474 11.72 -11.02 13.58
C ALA A 474 12.34 -10.19 14.72
N CYS A 475 12.22 -8.87 14.63
CA CYS A 475 12.75 -7.94 15.66
C CYS A 475 11.98 -8.05 17.00
N LEU A 476 10.71 -8.43 16.98
CA LEU A 476 9.95 -8.71 18.20
C LEU A 476 10.48 -9.92 18.94
N CYS A 477 10.76 -10.98 18.21
CA CYS A 477 11.14 -12.27 18.77
C CYS A 477 12.63 -12.36 19.14
N ASP A 478 13.50 -11.62 18.47
CA ASP A 478 14.95 -11.79 18.60
C ASP A 478 15.70 -10.46 18.51
N GLN A 479 16.47 -10.17 19.55
CA GLN A 479 17.29 -8.96 19.65
C GLN A 479 18.34 -8.86 18.54
N GLN A 480 18.86 -9.98 18.05
CA GLN A 480 19.88 -9.96 17.00
C GLN A 480 19.30 -9.43 15.68
N TRP A 481 18.01 -9.69 15.39
CA TRP A 481 17.34 -9.10 14.23
C TRP A 481 17.20 -7.59 14.37
N LEU A 482 16.86 -7.09 15.55
CA LEU A 482 16.79 -5.65 15.81
C LEU A 482 18.16 -4.97 15.64
N GLU A 483 19.23 -5.62 16.11
CA GLU A 483 20.62 -5.13 15.95
C GLU A 483 21.05 -5.12 14.48
N LYS A 484 20.74 -6.20 13.72
CA LYS A 484 21.02 -6.28 12.28
C LYS A 484 20.28 -5.19 11.51
N THR A 485 18.98 -4.99 11.80
CA THR A 485 18.17 -3.95 11.18
C THR A 485 18.70 -2.55 11.51
N SER A 486 19.10 -2.31 12.76
CA SER A 486 19.67 -1.04 13.19
C SER A 486 21.02 -0.76 12.52
N ARG A 487 21.88 -1.77 12.40
CA ARG A 487 23.15 -1.65 11.69
C ARG A 487 22.95 -1.34 10.21
N PHE A 488 22.03 -2.05 9.57
CA PHE A 488 21.68 -1.79 8.16
C PHE A 488 21.19 -0.36 7.96
N ALA A 489 20.26 0.12 8.78
CA ALA A 489 19.72 1.47 8.68
C ALA A 489 20.79 2.57 8.79
N LEU A 490 21.88 2.31 9.53
CA LEU A 490 23.02 3.22 9.68
C LEU A 490 24.04 3.13 8.53
N GLN A 491 24.14 1.97 7.88
CA GLN A 491 25.19 1.68 6.88
C GLN A 491 24.73 1.88 5.43
N CYS A 492 23.42 1.85 5.15
CA CYS A 492 22.95 2.03 3.80
C CYS A 492 23.13 3.47 3.33
N GLU A 493 23.48 3.62 2.07
CA GLU A 493 23.64 4.91 1.39
C GLU A 493 22.34 5.26 0.67
N ASN A 494 21.75 6.43 1.00
CA ASN A 494 20.55 6.88 0.32
C ASN A 494 20.91 7.53 -1.02
N PHE A 495 20.35 7.01 -2.10
CA PHE A 495 20.56 7.51 -3.46
C PHE A 495 19.37 8.35 -3.91
N GLU A 496 19.59 9.63 -4.16
CA GLU A 496 18.56 10.58 -4.59
C GLU A 496 18.29 10.45 -6.09
N LEU A 497 17.27 9.70 -6.48
CA LEU A 497 16.90 9.43 -7.87
C LEU A 497 16.68 10.70 -8.70
N ASN A 498 16.05 11.72 -8.12
CA ASN A 498 15.75 12.99 -8.79
C ASN A 498 16.99 13.77 -9.23
N LYS A 499 18.15 13.50 -8.65
CA LYS A 499 19.44 14.10 -9.04
C LYS A 499 20.20 13.27 -10.07
N SER A 500 19.72 12.08 -10.39
CA SER A 500 20.36 11.15 -11.32
C SER A 500 19.97 11.44 -12.76
N ALA A 501 20.94 11.74 -13.61
CA ALA A 501 20.71 11.87 -15.05
C ALA A 501 20.25 10.54 -15.67
N VAL A 502 20.79 9.40 -15.19
CA VAL A 502 20.39 8.05 -15.62
C VAL A 502 18.92 7.81 -15.28
N PHE A 503 18.48 8.13 -14.06
CA PHE A 503 17.08 8.00 -13.69
C PHE A 503 16.16 8.82 -14.60
N ASN A 504 16.47 10.09 -14.79
CA ASN A 504 15.64 11.00 -15.59
C ASN A 504 15.52 10.54 -17.06
N GLN A 505 16.61 10.06 -17.64
CA GLN A 505 16.63 9.53 -19.01
C GLN A 505 15.83 8.21 -19.08
N ALA A 506 16.14 7.25 -18.21
CA ALA A 506 15.48 5.96 -18.18
C ALA A 506 13.98 6.09 -17.87
N PHE A 507 13.56 7.04 -17.01
CA PHE A 507 12.16 7.28 -16.72
C PHE A 507 11.37 7.62 -17.99
N ILE A 508 11.90 8.44 -18.88
CA ILE A 508 11.25 8.81 -20.13
C ILE A 508 11.22 7.62 -21.10
N GLU A 509 12.35 6.94 -21.27
CA GLU A 509 12.47 5.80 -22.20
C GLU A 509 11.57 4.63 -21.79
N ARG A 510 11.51 4.32 -20.48
CA ARG A 510 10.70 3.23 -19.95
C ARG A 510 9.21 3.57 -19.81
N MET A 511 8.76 4.76 -20.24
CA MET A 511 7.33 5.05 -20.43
C MET A 511 6.74 4.20 -21.57
N LEU A 512 7.51 3.90 -22.59
CA LEU A 512 7.10 3.03 -23.67
C LEU A 512 6.96 1.58 -23.17
N PHE A 513 6.05 0.84 -23.77
CA PHE A 513 6.03 -0.62 -23.70
C PHE A 513 7.00 -1.14 -24.78
N ILE A 514 7.72 -2.20 -24.46
CA ILE A 514 8.70 -2.77 -25.40
C ILE A 514 7.99 -3.82 -26.24
N GLU A 515 8.06 -3.76 -27.56
CA GLU A 515 7.59 -4.83 -28.44
C GLU A 515 8.34 -6.14 -28.17
N GLU A 516 7.64 -7.28 -28.31
CA GLU A 516 8.28 -8.59 -28.37
C GLU A 516 8.89 -8.72 -29.77
N GLU A 517 10.24 -8.86 -29.86
CA GLU A 517 10.91 -9.26 -31.10
C GLU A 517 10.54 -10.69 -31.52
#